data_1daab853a97b9298a6fefddf5a9f7de2
#
_entry.id   1daab853a97b9298a6fefddf5a9f7de2
#
_cell.length_a   1.000
_cell.length_b   1.000
_cell.length_c   1.000
_cell.angle_alpha   90.00
_cell.angle_beta   90.00
_cell.angle_gamma   90.00
#
_symmetry.space_group_name_H-M   'P 1'
#
loop_
_entity.id
_entity.type
_entity.pdbx_description
1 polymer ?
#
loop_
_entity_poly.entity_id
_entity_poly.type
_entity_poly.pdbx_seq_one_letter_code
_entity_poly.pdbx_strand_id
1 'polypeptide(L)'
;MARNRPAAERQLTPEQITAQEVDRARALRCVELGTCQLLWYRKPDQYKPAKWHWQIGDVCDQIIADARAGISSWWILEAPPRHGKSEHVGRGMGARLMALEPGASVLYCTSTEKRARNVSRAAQQLVERLAPHFPHLERSVPWETTEWVTAGDGGWVGCGAGGSTGGIGAKLVIVDDVTGSARRQRSEAEKDSLWEWLKEDVLSRSENGPVII
;
A
#
# COMPACT_ATOMS: atom_id res chain seq x y z
N MET A 1 -19.23 -26.68 30.63
CA MET A 1 -19.08 -25.25 30.29
C MET A 1 -17.79 -24.74 30.88
N ALA A 2 -16.71 -24.74 30.12
CA ALA A 2 -15.41 -24.22 30.55
C ALA A 2 -15.38 -22.71 30.22
N ARG A 3 -15.33 -21.87 31.26
CA ARG A 3 -15.19 -20.41 31.15
C ARG A 3 -13.79 -20.10 30.60
N ASN A 4 -13.71 -19.53 29.40
CA ASN A 4 -12.51 -18.89 28.89
C ASN A 4 -12.07 -17.80 29.87
N ARG A 5 -10.97 -18.02 30.59
CA ARG A 5 -10.30 -16.96 31.34
C ARG A 5 -9.62 -16.03 30.32
N PRO A 6 -9.78 -14.70 30.42
CA PRO A 6 -9.00 -13.79 29.60
C PRO A 6 -7.52 -14.04 29.84
N ALA A 7 -6.73 -14.03 28.77
CA ALA A 7 -5.29 -14.11 28.87
C ALA A 7 -4.81 -12.98 29.78
N ALA A 8 -4.16 -13.33 30.89
CA ALA A 8 -3.59 -12.35 31.80
C ALA A 8 -2.66 -11.42 31.00
N GLU A 9 -2.88 -10.12 31.09
CA GLU A 9 -1.97 -9.11 30.57
C GLU A 9 -0.57 -9.41 31.13
N ARG A 10 0.31 -9.94 30.26
CA ARG A 10 1.69 -10.17 30.65
C ARG A 10 2.33 -8.81 30.90
N GLN A 11 2.60 -8.49 32.15
CA GLN A 11 3.41 -7.32 32.48
C GLN A 11 4.77 -7.49 31.81
N LEU A 12 5.14 -6.51 30.99
CA LEU A 12 6.41 -6.48 30.28
C LEU A 12 7.54 -6.19 31.27
N THR A 13 8.71 -6.80 31.05
CA THR A 13 9.92 -6.44 31.81
C THR A 13 10.42 -5.04 31.39
N PRO A 14 11.21 -4.35 32.24
CA PRO A 14 11.80 -3.06 31.86
C PRO A 14 12.57 -3.10 30.54
N GLU A 15 13.29 -4.19 30.26
CA GLU A 15 14.01 -4.39 29.00
C GLU A 15 13.07 -4.53 27.80
N GLN A 16 11.94 -5.21 27.98
CA GLN A 16 10.91 -5.33 26.93
C GLN A 16 10.20 -4.00 26.67
N ILE A 17 9.95 -3.21 27.70
CA ILE A 17 9.38 -1.86 27.58
C ILE A 17 10.36 -0.98 26.79
N THR A 18 11.63 -0.98 27.13
CA THR A 18 12.66 -0.20 26.43
C THR A 18 12.78 -0.63 24.95
N ALA A 19 12.74 -1.93 24.66
CA ALA A 19 12.78 -2.44 23.31
C ALA A 19 11.56 -2.01 22.47
N GLN A 20 10.36 -2.00 23.08
CA GLN A 20 9.14 -1.53 22.42
C GLN A 20 9.17 -0.02 22.16
N GLU A 21 9.66 0.78 23.09
CA GLU A 21 9.80 2.22 22.94
C GLU A 21 10.77 2.57 21.80
N VAL A 22 11.90 1.85 21.72
CA VAL A 22 12.87 1.99 20.61
C VAL A 22 12.26 1.61 19.28
N ASP A 23 11.52 0.49 19.20
CA ASP A 23 10.86 0.07 17.97
C ASP A 23 9.77 1.07 17.54
N ARG A 24 8.98 1.59 18.50
CA ARG A 24 8.01 2.65 18.26
C ARG A 24 8.66 3.92 17.71
N ALA A 25 9.71 4.41 18.34
CA ALA A 25 10.42 5.60 17.88
C ALA A 25 10.97 5.39 16.46
N ARG A 26 11.49 4.20 16.16
CA ARG A 26 11.98 3.83 14.83
C ARG A 26 10.85 3.77 13.80
N ALA A 27 9.71 3.16 14.12
CA ALA A 27 8.55 3.07 13.23
C ALA A 27 8.04 4.47 12.87
N LEU A 28 7.79 5.32 13.87
CA LEU A 28 7.35 6.71 13.69
C LEU A 28 8.34 7.48 12.81
N ARG A 29 9.63 7.41 13.14
CA ARG A 29 10.68 8.09 12.38
C ARG A 29 10.77 7.62 10.92
N CYS A 30 10.63 6.32 10.66
CA CYS A 30 10.67 5.80 9.29
C CYS A 30 9.44 6.20 8.48
N VAL A 31 8.26 6.28 9.09
CA VAL A 31 7.05 6.78 8.43
C VAL A 31 7.18 8.28 8.11
N GLU A 32 7.75 9.08 9.01
CA GLU A 32 8.00 10.51 8.78
C GLU A 32 9.03 10.74 7.66
N LEU A 33 10.15 10.02 7.70
CA LEU A 33 11.28 10.25 6.81
C LEU A 33 11.02 9.85 5.35
N GLY A 34 10.11 8.91 5.08
CA GLY A 34 9.74 8.60 3.71
C GLY A 34 9.55 7.11 3.42
N THR A 35 9.11 6.84 2.19
CA THR A 35 8.77 5.49 1.72
C THR A 35 9.98 4.55 1.71
N CYS A 36 11.15 5.05 1.34
CA CYS A 36 12.37 4.26 1.30
C CYS A 36 12.80 3.80 2.71
N GLN A 37 12.71 4.68 3.69
CA GLN A 37 12.99 4.38 5.10
C GLN A 37 11.98 3.41 5.69
N LEU A 38 10.71 3.52 5.32
CA LEU A 38 9.69 2.58 5.75
C LEU A 38 9.96 1.16 5.23
N LEU A 39 10.39 1.02 3.97
CA LEU A 39 10.77 -0.28 3.42
C LEU A 39 12.02 -0.87 4.10
N TRP A 40 12.97 -0.01 4.49
CA TRP A 40 14.11 -0.42 5.31
C TRP A 40 13.66 -0.90 6.71
N TYR A 41 12.75 -0.19 7.37
CA TYR A 41 12.18 -0.60 8.65
C TYR A 41 11.54 -2.00 8.60
N ARG A 42 10.86 -2.32 7.49
CA ARG A 42 10.27 -3.64 7.27
C ARG A 42 11.31 -4.77 7.25
N LYS A 43 12.48 -4.54 6.62
CA LYS A 43 13.54 -5.55 6.43
C LYS A 43 14.93 -4.92 6.51
N PRO A 44 15.38 -4.50 7.70
CA PRO A 44 16.60 -3.71 7.85
C PRO A 44 17.85 -4.45 7.34
N ASP A 45 17.90 -5.80 7.48
CA ASP A 45 19.06 -6.58 7.07
C ASP A 45 19.05 -6.97 5.59
N GLN A 46 17.89 -6.90 4.94
CA GLN A 46 17.69 -7.36 3.57
C GLN A 46 17.53 -6.23 2.56
N TYR A 47 16.93 -5.10 2.98
CA TYR A 47 16.70 -3.97 2.11
C TYR A 47 17.90 -3.03 2.12
N LYS A 48 18.64 -3.03 1.00
CA LYS A 48 19.81 -2.15 0.77
C LYS A 48 19.45 -1.22 -0.38
N PRO A 49 18.96 -0.01 -0.10
CA PRO A 49 18.56 0.92 -1.14
C PRO A 49 19.76 1.42 -1.94
N ALA A 50 19.66 1.34 -3.26
CA ALA A 50 20.57 2.01 -4.19
C ALA A 50 20.05 3.43 -4.50
N LYS A 51 20.83 4.25 -5.20
CA LYS A 51 20.47 5.64 -5.51
C LYS A 51 19.07 5.79 -6.13
N TRP A 52 18.71 4.94 -7.07
CA TRP A 52 17.40 5.00 -7.73
C TRP A 52 16.23 4.62 -6.80
N HIS A 53 16.46 3.81 -5.76
CA HIS A 53 15.42 3.53 -4.77
C HIS A 53 15.04 4.78 -3.97
N TRP A 54 16.03 5.63 -3.66
CA TRP A 54 15.77 6.92 -3.02
C TRP A 54 14.98 7.84 -3.95
N GLN A 55 15.34 7.89 -5.24
CA GLN A 55 14.62 8.69 -6.22
C GLN A 55 13.14 8.22 -6.38
N ILE A 56 12.90 6.91 -6.44
CA ILE A 56 11.54 6.37 -6.45
C ILE A 56 10.82 6.72 -5.13
N GLY A 57 11.52 6.64 -4.00
CA GLY A 57 11.00 7.03 -2.69
C GLY A 57 10.55 8.48 -2.65
N ASP A 58 11.38 9.40 -3.15
CA ASP A 58 11.07 10.84 -3.21
C ASP A 58 9.81 11.11 -4.05
N VAL A 59 9.65 10.42 -5.19
CA VAL A 59 8.42 10.49 -6.01
C VAL A 59 7.21 9.97 -5.23
N CYS A 60 7.34 8.83 -4.56
CA CYS A 60 6.26 8.30 -3.71
C CYS A 60 5.87 9.28 -2.60
N ASP A 61 6.85 9.96 -2.02
CA ASP A 61 6.64 10.91 -0.94
C ASP A 61 5.91 12.18 -1.43
N GLN A 62 6.21 12.64 -2.64
CA GLN A 62 5.48 13.73 -3.28
C GLN A 62 4.02 13.33 -3.59
N ILE A 63 3.80 12.12 -4.13
CA ILE A 63 2.45 11.59 -4.39
C ILE A 63 1.64 11.50 -3.10
N ILE A 64 2.24 11.05 -2.00
CA ILE A 64 1.58 11.03 -0.69
C ILE A 64 1.25 12.45 -0.21
N ALA A 65 2.13 13.42 -0.44
CA ALA A 65 1.85 14.82 -0.10
C ALA A 65 0.64 15.34 -0.89
N ASP A 66 0.56 15.06 -2.18
CA ASP A 66 -0.59 15.41 -3.04
C ASP A 66 -1.88 14.74 -2.52
N ALA A 67 -1.83 13.44 -2.21
CA ALA A 67 -2.97 12.70 -1.68
C ALA A 67 -3.50 13.33 -0.38
N ARG A 68 -2.61 13.68 0.54
CA ARG A 68 -2.97 14.31 1.82
C ARG A 68 -3.52 15.72 1.66
N ALA A 69 -3.03 16.45 0.67
CA ALA A 69 -3.52 17.78 0.34
C ALA A 69 -4.82 17.78 -0.49
N GLY A 70 -5.33 16.61 -0.91
CA GLY A 70 -6.49 16.51 -1.80
C GLY A 70 -6.20 17.05 -3.21
N ILE A 71 -4.95 16.96 -3.64
CA ILE A 71 -4.54 17.42 -4.97
C ILE A 71 -4.68 16.27 -5.96
N SER A 72 -5.56 16.44 -6.94
CA SER A 72 -5.67 15.53 -8.07
C SER A 72 -4.48 15.75 -9.01
N SER A 73 -3.54 14.81 -8.99
CA SER A 73 -2.34 14.84 -9.83
C SER A 73 -2.15 13.53 -10.59
N TRP A 74 -1.47 13.59 -11.72
CA TRP A 74 -1.18 12.45 -12.58
C TRP A 74 0.32 12.20 -12.63
N TRP A 75 0.72 10.96 -12.34
CA TRP A 75 2.10 10.56 -12.29
C TRP A 75 2.36 9.37 -13.21
N ILE A 76 3.40 9.44 -14.01
CA ILE A 76 3.90 8.31 -14.79
C ILE A 76 5.28 7.96 -14.27
N LEU A 77 5.44 6.72 -13.76
CA LEU A 77 6.70 6.24 -13.24
C LEU A 77 7.23 5.09 -14.09
N GLU A 78 8.22 5.38 -14.90
CA GLU A 78 8.95 4.38 -15.66
C GLU A 78 10.22 3.95 -14.93
N ALA A 79 10.42 2.65 -14.80
CA ALA A 79 11.65 2.09 -14.24
C ALA A 79 11.94 0.73 -14.89
N PRO A 80 13.21 0.38 -15.10
CA PRO A 80 13.56 -0.93 -15.61
C PRO A 80 13.01 -2.06 -14.73
N PRO A 81 12.76 -3.25 -15.28
CA PRO A 81 12.33 -4.40 -14.49
C PRO A 81 13.30 -4.69 -13.34
N ARG A 82 12.77 -5.14 -12.20
CA ARG A 82 13.53 -5.50 -10.98
C ARG A 82 14.26 -4.35 -10.27
N HIS A 83 13.90 -3.09 -10.57
CA HIS A 83 14.44 -1.90 -9.90
C HIS A 83 13.60 -1.44 -8.71
N GLY A 84 12.74 -2.28 -8.14
CA GLY A 84 12.01 -1.98 -6.91
C GLY A 84 10.75 -1.14 -7.07
N LYS A 85 10.30 -0.80 -8.31
CA LYS A 85 9.08 -0.01 -8.54
C LYS A 85 7.89 -0.53 -7.73
N SER A 86 7.51 -1.79 -7.93
CA SER A 86 6.35 -2.38 -7.24
C SER A 86 6.54 -2.51 -5.71
N GLU A 87 7.78 -2.55 -5.22
CA GLU A 87 8.07 -2.53 -3.77
C GLU A 87 7.77 -1.16 -3.17
N HIS A 88 8.19 -0.07 -3.83
CA HIS A 88 7.97 1.28 -3.36
C HIS A 88 6.52 1.73 -3.60
N VAL A 89 6.07 1.67 -4.85
CA VAL A 89 4.76 2.16 -5.28
C VAL A 89 3.65 1.23 -4.79
N GLY A 90 3.76 -0.07 -5.08
CA GLY A 90 2.70 -1.03 -4.79
C GLY A 90 2.58 -1.43 -3.32
N ARG A 91 3.62 -1.30 -2.51
CA ARG A 91 3.61 -1.79 -1.11
C ARG A 91 3.91 -0.70 -0.11
N GLY A 92 5.00 0.04 -0.33
CA GLY A 92 5.50 1.04 0.61
C GLY A 92 4.62 2.28 0.66
N MET A 93 4.30 2.84 -0.51
CA MET A 93 3.57 4.09 -0.62
C MET A 93 2.16 4.01 -0.03
N GLY A 94 1.38 2.98 -0.40
CA GLY A 94 0.03 2.81 0.14
C GLY A 94 0.01 2.59 1.66
N ALA A 95 0.86 1.71 2.18
CA ALA A 95 0.96 1.48 3.62
C ALA A 95 1.40 2.75 4.38
N ARG A 96 2.32 3.53 3.81
CA ARG A 96 2.74 4.80 4.40
C ARG A 96 1.63 5.84 4.39
N LEU A 97 0.89 5.98 3.29
CA LEU A 97 -0.26 6.88 3.24
C LEU A 97 -1.27 6.54 4.34
N MET A 98 -1.63 5.26 4.49
CA MET A 98 -2.55 4.81 5.54
C MET A 98 -2.01 5.07 6.96
N ALA A 99 -0.70 4.97 7.19
CA ALA A 99 -0.10 5.29 8.48
C ALA A 99 -0.11 6.80 8.80
N LEU A 100 0.04 7.65 7.79
CA LEU A 100 0.06 9.11 7.93
C LEU A 100 -1.35 9.71 8.00
N GLU A 101 -2.35 9.00 7.46
CA GLU A 101 -3.70 9.51 7.32
C GLU A 101 -4.75 8.42 7.60
N PRO A 102 -5.37 8.45 8.80
CA PRO A 102 -6.51 7.60 9.10
C PRO A 102 -7.63 7.81 8.06
N GLY A 103 -8.29 6.72 7.67
CA GLY A 103 -9.34 6.77 6.65
C GLY A 103 -8.84 6.78 5.20
N ALA A 104 -7.51 6.84 4.96
CA ALA A 104 -7.00 6.79 3.60
C ALA A 104 -7.26 5.43 2.94
N SER A 105 -7.82 5.46 1.74
CA SER A 105 -8.10 4.29 0.90
C SER A 105 -7.18 4.25 -0.32
N VAL A 106 -6.77 3.03 -0.68
CA VAL A 106 -5.86 2.75 -1.80
C VAL A 106 -6.52 1.76 -2.76
N LEU A 107 -6.60 2.12 -4.03
CA LEU A 107 -6.94 1.21 -5.12
C LEU A 107 -5.66 0.82 -5.87
N TYR A 108 -5.35 -0.47 -5.92
CA TYR A 108 -4.20 -1.03 -6.60
C TYR A 108 -4.62 -1.94 -7.76
N CYS A 109 -4.31 -1.55 -8.97
CA CYS A 109 -4.63 -2.28 -10.20
C CYS A 109 -3.36 -2.81 -10.86
N THR A 110 -3.38 -4.07 -11.31
CA THR A 110 -2.25 -4.69 -12.02
C THR A 110 -2.74 -5.70 -13.06
N SER A 111 -1.83 -6.34 -13.79
CA SER A 111 -2.19 -7.20 -14.92
C SER A 111 -2.96 -8.48 -14.57
N THR A 112 -2.84 -8.99 -13.35
CA THR A 112 -3.51 -10.24 -12.93
C THR A 112 -3.90 -10.21 -11.46
N GLU A 113 -4.99 -10.90 -11.15
CA GLU A 113 -5.47 -11.10 -9.78
C GLU A 113 -4.40 -11.71 -8.86
N LYS A 114 -3.62 -12.66 -9.37
CA LYS A 114 -2.51 -13.25 -8.61
C LYS A 114 -1.46 -12.22 -8.19
N ARG A 115 -1.12 -11.27 -9.07
CA ARG A 115 -0.19 -10.17 -8.74
C ARG A 115 -0.81 -9.23 -7.73
N ALA A 116 -2.08 -8.86 -7.92
CA ALA A 116 -2.81 -8.02 -6.97
C ALA A 116 -2.80 -8.62 -5.56
N ARG A 117 -3.12 -9.92 -5.42
CA ARG A 117 -3.04 -10.64 -4.14
C ARG A 117 -1.65 -10.61 -3.51
N ASN A 118 -0.61 -10.79 -4.30
CA ASN A 118 0.76 -10.82 -3.77
C ASN A 118 1.19 -9.44 -3.25
N VAL A 119 0.82 -8.37 -3.93
CA VAL A 119 1.12 -7.00 -3.50
C VAL A 119 0.30 -6.64 -2.28
N SER A 120 -1.00 -6.96 -2.29
CA SER A 120 -1.88 -6.72 -1.15
C SER A 120 -1.40 -7.42 0.13
N ARG A 121 -1.05 -8.73 0.07
CA ARG A 121 -0.46 -9.44 1.21
C ARG A 121 0.80 -8.77 1.75
N ALA A 122 1.64 -8.26 0.88
CA ALA A 122 2.86 -7.58 1.32
C ALA A 122 2.57 -6.19 1.92
N ALA A 123 1.54 -5.50 1.45
CA ALA A 123 1.04 -4.27 2.07
C ALA A 123 0.41 -4.57 3.45
N GLN A 124 -0.42 -5.62 3.55
CA GLN A 124 -0.98 -6.11 4.83
C GLN A 124 0.12 -6.36 5.87
N GLN A 125 1.17 -7.12 5.51
CA GLN A 125 2.29 -7.41 6.42
C GLN A 125 3.00 -6.14 6.91
N LEU A 126 3.09 -5.11 6.07
CA LEU A 126 3.69 -3.84 6.46
C LEU A 126 2.77 -3.05 7.38
N VAL A 127 1.47 -2.99 7.07
CA VAL A 127 0.46 -2.35 7.92
C VAL A 127 0.35 -3.05 9.28
N GLU A 128 0.32 -4.39 9.32
CA GLU A 128 0.33 -5.16 10.57
C GLU A 128 1.56 -4.88 11.44
N ARG A 129 2.73 -4.69 10.81
CA ARG A 129 3.95 -4.32 11.55
C ARG A 129 3.89 -2.90 12.12
N LEU A 130 3.15 -2.01 11.48
CA LEU A 130 2.96 -0.63 11.94
C LEU A 130 1.83 -0.50 12.97
N ALA A 131 0.83 -1.37 12.93
CA ALA A 131 -0.37 -1.29 13.75
C ALA A 131 -0.10 -1.12 15.28
N PRO A 132 0.90 -1.80 15.90
CA PRO A 132 1.22 -1.57 17.30
C PRO A 132 1.63 -0.13 17.64
N HIS A 133 2.03 0.65 16.65
CA HIS A 133 2.49 2.03 16.80
C HIS A 133 1.48 3.07 16.26
N PHE A 134 0.55 2.62 15.43
CA PHE A 134 -0.50 3.40 14.79
C PHE A 134 -1.85 2.68 14.98
N PRO A 135 -2.58 2.91 16.09
CA PRO A 135 -3.79 2.14 16.43
C PRO A 135 -4.88 2.14 15.34
N HIS A 136 -4.96 3.19 14.52
CA HIS A 136 -5.89 3.25 13.41
C HIS A 136 -5.59 2.25 12.27
N LEU A 137 -4.40 1.61 12.29
CA LEU A 137 -4.01 0.55 11.36
C LEU A 137 -4.38 -0.85 11.84
N GLU A 138 -4.91 -1.01 13.05
CA GLU A 138 -5.35 -2.31 13.55
C GLU A 138 -6.45 -2.91 12.67
N ARG A 139 -6.60 -4.22 12.73
CA ARG A 139 -7.67 -4.92 12.03
C ARG A 139 -9.00 -4.66 12.73
N SER A 140 -9.98 -4.12 12.00
CA SER A 140 -11.36 -4.01 12.48
C SER A 140 -12.16 -5.29 12.27
N VAL A 141 -11.85 -6.01 11.20
CA VAL A 141 -12.46 -7.29 10.79
C VAL A 141 -11.37 -8.21 10.19
N PRO A 142 -11.63 -9.52 10.02
CA PRO A 142 -10.71 -10.37 9.27
C PRO A 142 -10.45 -9.82 7.86
N TRP A 143 -9.18 -9.67 7.50
CA TRP A 143 -8.80 -9.14 6.19
C TRP A 143 -8.87 -10.22 5.12
N GLU A 144 -9.54 -9.90 4.04
CA GLU A 144 -9.44 -10.67 2.80
C GLU A 144 -8.12 -10.35 2.09
N THR A 145 -7.78 -11.18 1.08
CA THR A 145 -6.48 -11.04 0.45
C THR A 145 -6.37 -9.79 -0.42
N THR A 146 -7.45 -9.37 -1.06
CA THR A 146 -7.47 -8.27 -2.04
C THR A 146 -8.27 -7.06 -1.57
N GLU A 147 -9.13 -7.26 -0.57
CA GLU A 147 -9.96 -6.20 0.00
C GLU A 147 -9.89 -6.27 1.52
N TRP A 148 -9.55 -5.16 2.15
CA TRP A 148 -9.44 -5.09 3.61
C TRP A 148 -9.53 -3.64 4.13
N VAL A 149 -9.97 -3.51 5.37
CA VAL A 149 -10.20 -2.24 6.06
C VAL A 149 -9.52 -2.25 7.41
N THR A 150 -8.98 -1.11 7.82
CA THR A 150 -8.37 -0.89 9.14
C THR A 150 -9.35 -0.26 10.13
N ALA A 151 -9.01 -0.22 11.40
CA ALA A 151 -9.84 0.36 12.47
C ALA A 151 -10.08 1.87 12.29
N GLY A 152 -9.23 2.56 11.53
CA GLY A 152 -9.41 3.97 11.18
C GLY A 152 -10.16 4.21 9.87
N ASP A 153 -10.94 3.22 9.40
CA ASP A 153 -11.70 3.27 8.14
C ASP A 153 -10.83 3.42 6.87
N GLY A 154 -9.51 3.29 6.99
CA GLY A 154 -8.62 3.20 5.85
C GLY A 154 -8.82 1.86 5.13
N GLY A 155 -8.72 1.86 3.80
CA GLY A 155 -9.01 0.67 3.01
C GLY A 155 -7.98 0.39 1.91
N TRP A 156 -7.99 -0.86 1.45
CA TRP A 156 -7.24 -1.32 0.30
C TRP A 156 -8.10 -2.21 -0.57
N VAL A 157 -8.13 -1.89 -1.86
CA VAL A 157 -8.68 -2.79 -2.87
C VAL A 157 -7.60 -3.08 -3.91
N GLY A 158 -7.33 -4.35 -4.17
CA GLY A 158 -6.40 -4.78 -5.21
C GLY A 158 -7.09 -5.63 -6.26
N CYS A 159 -6.99 -5.29 -7.53
CA CYS A 159 -7.60 -6.06 -8.62
C CYS A 159 -6.65 -6.31 -9.79
N GLY A 160 -6.91 -7.38 -10.53
CA GLY A 160 -6.34 -7.62 -11.85
C GLY A 160 -7.05 -6.79 -12.92
N ALA A 161 -6.41 -6.62 -14.09
CA ALA A 161 -6.99 -5.91 -15.23
C ALA A 161 -8.37 -6.49 -15.62
N GLY A 162 -9.37 -5.64 -15.73
CA GLY A 162 -10.77 -6.02 -15.98
C GLY A 162 -11.51 -6.56 -14.74
N GLY A 163 -10.87 -6.56 -13.57
CA GLY A 163 -11.49 -6.98 -12.32
C GLY A 163 -12.33 -5.88 -11.66
N SER A 164 -13.13 -6.28 -10.64
CA SER A 164 -13.93 -5.34 -9.86
C SER A 164 -13.05 -4.44 -9.00
N THR A 165 -13.38 -3.16 -8.95
CA THR A 165 -12.73 -2.14 -8.10
C THR A 165 -13.41 -1.96 -6.75
N GLY A 166 -14.35 -2.84 -6.37
CA GLY A 166 -15.00 -2.87 -5.07
C GLY A 166 -15.97 -1.71 -4.77
N GLY A 167 -16.14 -0.75 -5.66
CA GLY A 167 -17.08 0.37 -5.46
C GLY A 167 -16.67 1.39 -4.39
N ILE A 168 -15.45 1.31 -3.86
CA ILE A 168 -14.90 2.30 -2.91
C ILE A 168 -14.28 3.48 -3.65
N GLY A 169 -14.40 4.68 -3.05
CA GLY A 169 -13.56 5.81 -3.43
C GLY A 169 -12.13 5.61 -2.95
N ALA A 170 -11.17 6.05 -3.73
CA ALA A 170 -9.75 5.88 -3.42
C ALA A 170 -9.02 7.23 -3.34
N LYS A 171 -8.36 7.46 -2.22
CA LYS A 171 -7.49 8.62 -2.03
C LYS A 171 -6.18 8.50 -2.81
N LEU A 172 -5.80 7.30 -3.18
CA LEU A 172 -4.66 7.00 -4.02
C LEU A 172 -5.01 5.87 -4.99
N VAL A 173 -4.87 6.11 -6.27
CA VAL A 173 -5.04 5.09 -7.32
C VAL A 173 -3.68 4.72 -7.88
N ILE A 174 -3.35 3.44 -7.87
CA ILE A 174 -2.09 2.88 -8.38
C ILE A 174 -2.41 1.91 -9.52
N VAL A 175 -1.88 2.18 -10.70
CA VAL A 175 -2.01 1.33 -11.90
C VAL A 175 -0.63 0.77 -12.26
N ASP A 176 -0.29 -0.42 -11.81
CA ASP A 176 1.04 -1.04 -11.96
C ASP A 176 1.04 -2.15 -13.02
N ASP A 177 1.53 -1.83 -14.22
CA ASP A 177 1.74 -2.80 -15.32
C ASP A 177 0.47 -3.62 -15.67
N VAL A 178 -0.66 -2.93 -15.90
CA VAL A 178 -1.95 -3.58 -16.20
C VAL A 178 -1.95 -4.31 -17.56
N THR A 179 -1.07 -3.95 -18.47
CA THR A 179 -0.91 -4.60 -19.78
C THR A 179 -0.19 -5.94 -19.70
N GLY A 180 0.61 -6.16 -18.66
CA GLY A 180 1.41 -7.36 -18.49
C GLY A 180 2.65 -7.41 -19.38
N SER A 181 3.32 -8.56 -19.41
CA SER A 181 4.55 -8.72 -20.20
C SER A 181 4.30 -8.59 -21.70
N ALA A 182 5.26 -8.02 -22.44
CA ALA A 182 5.23 -7.81 -23.90
C ALA A 182 4.94 -9.07 -24.75
N ARG A 183 5.00 -10.27 -24.15
CA ARG A 183 4.62 -11.54 -24.81
C ARG A 183 3.11 -11.69 -25.04
N ARG A 184 2.26 -10.91 -24.38
CA ARG A 184 0.83 -10.81 -24.69
C ARG A 184 0.62 -9.57 -25.56
N GLN A 185 0.86 -9.70 -26.86
CA GLN A 185 0.31 -8.73 -27.81
C GLN A 185 -1.21 -8.86 -27.71
N ARG A 186 -1.83 -7.92 -27.01
CA ARG A 186 -3.29 -7.82 -26.95
C ARG A 186 -3.79 -7.40 -28.33
N SER A 187 -4.92 -7.96 -28.74
CA SER A 187 -5.67 -7.44 -29.90
C SER A 187 -6.11 -6.00 -29.63
N GLU A 188 -6.43 -5.24 -30.67
CA GLU A 188 -6.94 -3.87 -30.49
C GLU A 188 -8.21 -3.86 -29.62
N ALA A 189 -9.13 -4.80 -29.83
CA ALA A 189 -10.33 -4.94 -29.00
C ALA A 189 -10.02 -5.18 -27.52
N GLU A 190 -8.98 -5.94 -27.19
CA GLU A 190 -8.55 -6.13 -25.78
C GLU A 190 -7.91 -4.86 -25.20
N LYS A 191 -7.23 -4.07 -26.03
CA LYS A 191 -6.69 -2.77 -25.60
C LYS A 191 -7.80 -1.77 -25.34
N ASP A 192 -8.81 -1.73 -26.21
CA ASP A 192 -9.97 -0.86 -26.08
C ASP A 192 -10.76 -1.20 -24.81
N SER A 193 -11.07 -2.49 -24.59
CA SER A 193 -11.72 -2.95 -23.37
C SER A 193 -10.93 -2.61 -22.10
N LEU A 194 -9.59 -2.75 -22.14
CA LEU A 194 -8.76 -2.39 -21.01
C LEU A 194 -8.79 -0.87 -20.74
N TRP A 195 -8.80 -0.09 -21.83
CA TRP A 195 -8.86 1.36 -21.72
C TRP A 195 -10.21 1.85 -21.20
N GLU A 196 -11.31 1.23 -21.63
CA GLU A 196 -12.66 1.51 -21.12
C GLU A 196 -12.74 1.18 -19.62
N TRP A 197 -12.30 -0.03 -19.23
CA TRP A 197 -12.24 -0.41 -17.83
C TRP A 197 -11.38 0.56 -16.99
N LEU A 198 -10.23 0.99 -17.50
CA LEU A 198 -9.38 1.94 -16.81
C LEU A 198 -10.10 3.27 -16.58
N LYS A 199 -10.78 3.82 -17.60
CA LYS A 199 -11.50 5.09 -17.51
C LYS A 199 -12.73 5.00 -16.60
N GLU A 200 -13.54 3.99 -16.80
CA GLU A 200 -14.87 3.91 -16.21
C GLU A 200 -14.85 3.33 -14.80
N ASP A 201 -14.04 2.30 -14.57
CA ASP A 201 -14.01 1.60 -13.28
C ASP A 201 -12.87 2.06 -12.37
N VAL A 202 -11.67 2.33 -12.91
CA VAL A 202 -10.50 2.63 -12.09
C VAL A 202 -10.38 4.12 -11.80
N LEU A 203 -10.34 4.96 -12.84
CA LEU A 203 -10.11 6.39 -12.70
C LEU A 203 -11.30 7.12 -12.06
N SER A 204 -12.51 6.62 -12.28
CA SER A 204 -13.72 7.14 -11.63
C SER A 204 -13.71 6.97 -10.10
N ARG A 205 -12.82 6.12 -9.56
CA ARG A 205 -12.68 5.90 -8.11
C ARG A 205 -11.77 6.91 -7.41
N SER A 206 -11.03 7.74 -8.17
CA SER A 206 -10.19 8.77 -7.55
C SER A 206 -11.04 9.86 -6.89
N GLU A 207 -10.94 9.96 -5.57
CA GLU A 207 -11.61 11.00 -4.76
C GLU A 207 -10.69 12.23 -4.60
N ASN A 208 -10.47 12.98 -5.67
CA ASN A 208 -9.57 14.14 -5.71
C ASN A 208 -8.14 13.81 -5.23
N GLY A 209 -7.71 12.56 -5.42
CA GLY A 209 -6.38 12.10 -5.08
C GLY A 209 -5.50 11.87 -6.32
N PRO A 210 -4.20 11.61 -6.14
CA PRO A 210 -3.29 11.31 -7.22
C PRO A 210 -3.56 9.95 -7.85
N VAL A 211 -3.28 9.89 -9.15
CA VAL A 211 -3.23 8.65 -9.94
C VAL A 211 -1.80 8.45 -10.41
N ILE A 212 -1.22 7.26 -10.14
CA ILE A 212 0.09 6.85 -10.64
C ILE A 212 -0.05 5.66 -11.58
N ILE A 213 0.65 5.73 -12.71
CA ILE A 213 0.68 4.71 -13.75
C ILE A 213 2.12 4.23 -13.97
#